data_a1032a317e20cf49d3922d754d2386d3
#
_entry.id   a1032a317e20cf49d3922d754d2386d3
#
_cell.length_a   1.000
_cell.length_b   1.000
_cell.length_c   1.000
_cell.angle_alpha   90.00
_cell.angle_beta   90.00
_cell.angle_gamma   90.00
#
_symmetry.space_group_name_H-M   'P 1'
#
loop_
_entity.id
_entity.type
_entity.pdbx_description
1 polymer ?
#
loop_
_entity_poly.entity_id
_entity_poly.type
_entity_poly.pdbx_seq_one_letter_code
_entity_poly.pdbx_strand_id
1 'polypeptide(L)'
;MEWVVILLVSYFIGSIPMAYLAGSYFKGIDIRKFGSGNVGTTNAFRVLGTGPAFLVLAGDVLKGVVSTAIGVAAGGPFLGILAALAVLAGHNWSIFLGFKGGRGAATGAGILLTLAPKVLLLVLLIFVGITLLTRYVSVGSIMAAGSAPFLMIAFRQPPIYIILTFIASAVIVLRHRANIKRLVRGTESRIGERH
;
A
#
# COMPACT_ATOMS: atom_id res chain seq x y z
N MET A 1 20.90 19.46 1.46
CA MET A 1 21.39 18.07 1.39
C MET A 1 20.52 17.09 2.20
N GLU A 2 20.12 17.45 3.40
CA GLU A 2 19.33 16.59 4.31
C GLU A 2 18.01 16.04 3.71
N TRP A 3 17.25 16.88 3.01
CA TRP A 3 15.99 16.45 2.38
C TRP A 3 16.19 15.34 1.33
N VAL A 4 17.23 15.46 0.51
CA VAL A 4 17.54 14.43 -0.50
C VAL A 4 17.88 13.09 0.17
N VAL A 5 18.62 13.12 1.27
CA VAL A 5 18.94 11.92 2.05
C VAL A 5 17.65 11.28 2.59
N ILE A 6 16.75 12.06 3.17
CA ILE A 6 15.48 11.56 3.71
C ILE A 6 14.63 10.93 2.61
N LEU A 7 14.56 11.53 1.42
CA LEU A 7 13.79 10.98 0.30
C LEU A 7 14.41 9.68 -0.21
N LEU A 8 15.73 9.60 -0.33
CA LEU A 8 16.42 8.37 -0.72
C LEU A 8 16.21 7.27 0.32
N VAL A 9 16.38 7.56 1.61
CA VAL A 9 16.13 6.61 2.70
C VAL A 9 14.69 6.12 2.67
N SER A 10 13.71 7.02 2.51
CA SER A 10 12.29 6.68 2.41
C SER A 10 12.00 5.79 1.20
N TYR A 11 12.60 6.06 0.06
CA TYR A 11 12.48 5.21 -1.13
C TYR A 11 13.07 3.81 -0.89
N PHE A 12 14.25 3.71 -0.28
CA PHE A 12 14.87 2.43 0.02
C PHE A 12 14.08 1.63 1.06
N ILE A 13 13.58 2.28 2.12
CA ILE A 13 12.66 1.65 3.09
C ILE A 13 11.41 1.13 2.35
N GLY A 14 10.82 1.94 1.48
CA GLY A 14 9.68 1.54 0.64
C GLY A 14 9.99 0.34 -0.24
N SER A 15 11.20 0.28 -0.78
CA SER A 15 11.66 -0.75 -1.70
C SER A 15 11.84 -2.13 -1.04
N ILE A 16 11.92 -2.23 0.30
CA ILE A 16 12.03 -3.52 1.01
C ILE A 16 10.83 -4.39 0.63
N PRO A 17 11.05 -5.55 -0.04
CA PRO A 17 9.96 -6.33 -0.63
C PRO A 17 9.43 -7.38 0.36
N MET A 18 8.60 -6.96 1.33
CA MET A 18 8.17 -7.79 2.46
C MET A 18 7.60 -9.14 2.05
N ALA A 19 6.73 -9.18 1.03
CA ALA A 19 6.13 -10.45 0.58
C ALA A 19 7.14 -11.38 -0.10
N TYR A 20 8.13 -10.84 -0.82
CA TYR A 20 9.20 -11.65 -1.40
C TYR A 20 10.10 -12.25 -0.32
N LEU A 21 10.50 -11.43 0.66
CA LEU A 21 11.31 -11.89 1.80
C LEU A 21 10.56 -12.96 2.60
N ALA A 22 9.28 -12.74 2.89
CA ALA A 22 8.46 -13.73 3.59
C ALA A 22 8.31 -15.04 2.78
N GLY A 23 8.11 -14.96 1.45
CA GLY A 23 8.06 -16.13 0.57
C GLY A 23 9.34 -16.94 0.59
N SER A 24 10.48 -16.27 0.49
CA SER A 24 11.79 -16.88 0.55
C SER A 24 12.07 -17.52 1.92
N TYR A 25 11.79 -16.80 3.01
CA TYR A 25 12.10 -17.24 4.37
C TYR A 25 11.20 -18.40 4.84
N PHE A 26 9.86 -18.29 4.67
CA PHE A 26 8.93 -19.28 5.23
C PHE A 26 8.69 -20.48 4.34
N LYS A 27 8.86 -20.35 3.01
CA LYS A 27 8.56 -21.43 2.07
C LYS A 27 9.66 -21.71 1.03
N GLY A 28 10.77 -20.98 1.04
CA GLY A 28 11.83 -21.14 0.04
C GLY A 28 11.40 -20.83 -1.40
N ILE A 29 10.38 -19.99 -1.60
CA ILE A 29 9.80 -19.73 -2.92
C ILE A 29 9.90 -18.26 -3.33
N ASP A 30 9.91 -18.02 -4.63
CA ASP A 30 9.67 -16.69 -5.20
C ASP A 30 8.17 -16.46 -5.37
N ILE A 31 7.56 -15.67 -4.49
CA ILE A 31 6.11 -15.41 -4.45
C ILE A 31 5.57 -14.82 -5.76
N ARG A 32 6.43 -14.21 -6.60
CA ARG A 32 6.06 -13.65 -7.90
C ARG A 32 5.65 -14.72 -8.91
N LYS A 33 6.02 -15.97 -8.68
CA LYS A 33 5.68 -17.13 -9.51
C LYS A 33 4.39 -17.83 -9.08
N PHE A 34 3.74 -17.36 -8.00
CA PHE A 34 2.59 -18.04 -7.40
C PHE A 34 1.41 -17.09 -7.19
N GLY A 35 0.19 -17.65 -7.22
CA GLY A 35 -1.05 -16.91 -7.03
C GLY A 35 -1.22 -15.80 -8.07
N SER A 36 -1.42 -14.56 -7.61
CA SER A 36 -1.56 -13.40 -8.51
C SER A 36 -0.22 -12.87 -9.03
N GLY A 37 0.91 -13.39 -8.57
CA GLY A 37 2.25 -12.90 -8.88
C GLY A 37 2.60 -11.54 -8.25
N ASN A 38 1.69 -10.93 -7.48
CA ASN A 38 1.94 -9.64 -6.85
C ASN A 38 2.69 -9.80 -5.52
N VAL A 39 3.60 -8.86 -5.23
CA VAL A 39 4.40 -8.84 -3.99
C VAL A 39 3.72 -8.03 -2.88
N GLY A 40 2.44 -8.32 -2.62
CA GLY A 40 1.66 -7.64 -1.59
C GLY A 40 0.91 -8.62 -0.68
N THR A 41 0.36 -8.09 0.41
CA THR A 41 -0.32 -8.81 1.48
C THR A 41 -1.37 -9.81 0.99
N THR A 42 -2.24 -9.42 0.05
CA THR A 42 -3.32 -10.30 -0.46
C THR A 42 -2.77 -11.57 -1.12
N ASN A 43 -1.66 -11.46 -1.87
CA ASN A 43 -1.01 -12.63 -2.45
C ASN A 43 -0.28 -13.45 -1.38
N ALA A 44 0.30 -12.79 -0.37
CA ALA A 44 0.90 -13.47 0.77
C ALA A 44 -0.14 -14.34 1.52
N PHE A 45 -1.36 -13.83 1.77
CA PHE A 45 -2.44 -14.64 2.35
C PHE A 45 -2.77 -15.89 1.52
N ARG A 46 -2.82 -15.77 0.20
CA ARG A 46 -3.14 -16.90 -0.70
C ARG A 46 -2.03 -17.96 -0.73
N VAL A 47 -0.78 -17.53 -0.78
CA VAL A 47 0.37 -18.40 -1.06
C VAL A 47 1.07 -18.85 0.22
N LEU A 48 1.24 -17.97 1.19
CA LEU A 48 2.04 -18.24 2.40
C LEU A 48 1.18 -18.65 3.60
N GLY A 49 -0.13 -18.30 3.58
CA GLY A 49 -1.03 -18.49 4.70
C GLY A 49 -1.05 -17.28 5.65
N THR A 50 -1.83 -17.39 6.73
CA THR A 50 -2.22 -16.26 7.57
C THR A 50 -1.06 -15.63 8.33
N GLY A 51 -0.23 -16.43 9.01
CA GLY A 51 0.86 -15.91 9.86
C GLY A 51 1.86 -15.04 9.08
N PRO A 52 2.54 -15.60 8.05
CA PRO A 52 3.47 -14.82 7.22
C PRO A 52 2.81 -13.61 6.52
N ALA A 53 1.53 -13.72 6.14
CA ALA A 53 0.83 -12.62 5.50
C ALA A 53 0.57 -11.44 6.45
N PHE A 54 0.32 -11.67 7.73
CA PHE A 54 0.24 -10.61 8.73
C PHE A 54 1.58 -9.90 8.93
N LEU A 55 2.71 -10.62 8.88
CA LEU A 55 4.04 -10.01 8.93
C LEU A 55 4.28 -9.12 7.70
N VAL A 56 3.86 -9.57 6.51
CA VAL A 56 3.91 -8.76 5.30
C VAL A 56 3.06 -7.50 5.43
N LEU A 57 1.82 -7.63 5.94
CA LEU A 57 0.94 -6.48 6.17
C LEU A 57 1.58 -5.49 7.14
N ALA A 58 2.03 -5.97 8.29
CA ALA A 58 2.67 -5.13 9.31
C ALA A 58 3.90 -4.41 8.75
N GLY A 59 4.78 -5.11 8.04
CA GLY A 59 5.97 -4.51 7.42
C GLY A 59 5.60 -3.47 6.35
N ASP A 60 4.60 -3.73 5.52
CA ASP A 60 4.16 -2.79 4.49
C ASP A 60 3.46 -1.54 5.08
N VAL A 61 2.76 -1.67 6.21
CA VAL A 61 2.21 -0.53 6.96
C VAL A 61 3.34 0.23 7.67
N LEU A 62 4.21 -0.46 8.39
CA LEU A 62 5.30 0.15 9.17
C LEU A 62 6.24 0.97 8.31
N LYS A 63 6.61 0.52 7.11
CA LYS A 63 7.44 1.33 6.22
C LYS A 63 6.78 2.65 5.82
N GLY A 64 5.44 2.67 5.64
CA GLY A 64 4.68 3.89 5.43
C GLY A 64 4.71 4.82 6.65
N VAL A 65 4.47 4.26 7.84
CA VAL A 65 4.52 5.01 9.11
C VAL A 65 5.91 5.61 9.34
N VAL A 66 6.93 4.76 9.33
CA VAL A 66 8.32 5.16 9.67
C VAL A 66 8.83 6.24 8.73
N SER A 67 8.70 6.04 7.42
CA SER A 67 9.20 7.03 6.44
C SER A 67 8.47 8.36 6.55
N THR A 68 7.14 8.34 6.70
CA THR A 68 6.35 9.57 6.84
C THR A 68 6.68 10.29 8.14
N ALA A 69 6.80 9.57 9.26
CA ALA A 69 7.15 10.12 10.55
C ALA A 69 8.56 10.75 10.56
N ILE A 70 9.55 10.10 9.95
CA ILE A 70 10.90 10.66 9.77
C ILE A 70 10.82 11.97 9.00
N GLY A 71 10.09 12.01 7.89
CA GLY A 71 9.93 13.23 7.11
C GLY A 71 9.27 14.36 7.89
N VAL A 72 8.19 14.06 8.64
CA VAL A 72 7.52 15.06 9.50
C VAL A 72 8.45 15.57 10.60
N ALA A 73 9.17 14.69 11.26
CA ALA A 73 10.08 15.05 12.34
C ALA A 73 11.25 15.92 11.88
N ALA A 74 11.77 15.66 10.67
CA ALA A 74 12.96 16.35 10.15
C ALA A 74 12.66 17.69 9.44
N GLY A 75 11.45 17.87 8.88
CA GLY A 75 11.14 19.09 8.10
C GLY A 75 9.65 19.42 8.03
N GLY A 76 8.89 18.98 9.02
CA GLY A 76 7.47 19.27 9.15
C GLY A 76 6.59 18.59 8.07
N PRO A 77 5.33 19.07 7.94
CA PRO A 77 4.34 18.44 7.07
C PRO A 77 4.78 18.28 5.61
N PHE A 78 5.48 19.26 5.07
CA PHE A 78 5.90 19.24 3.66
C PHE A 78 6.91 18.12 3.38
N LEU A 79 7.95 17.99 4.20
CA LEU A 79 8.93 16.90 4.03
C LEU A 79 8.31 15.54 4.35
N GLY A 80 7.39 15.47 5.30
CA GLY A 80 6.59 14.27 5.57
C GLY A 80 5.84 13.77 4.34
N ILE A 81 5.25 14.67 3.55
CA ILE A 81 4.55 14.35 2.31
C ILE A 81 5.52 13.83 1.24
N LEU A 82 6.65 14.48 1.07
CA LEU A 82 7.67 14.04 0.11
C LEU A 82 8.21 12.65 0.48
N ALA A 83 8.47 12.40 1.77
CA ALA A 83 8.87 11.09 2.28
C ALA A 83 7.77 10.02 2.07
N ALA A 84 6.49 10.38 2.27
CA ALA A 84 5.35 9.53 1.99
C ALA A 84 5.24 9.13 0.51
N LEU A 85 5.45 10.07 -0.41
CA LEU A 85 5.50 9.79 -1.84
C LEU A 85 6.71 8.92 -2.20
N ALA A 86 7.87 9.18 -1.60
CA ALA A 86 9.09 8.41 -1.84
C ALA A 86 8.94 6.95 -1.36
N VAL A 87 8.38 6.70 -0.16
CA VAL A 87 8.14 5.34 0.33
C VAL A 87 7.10 4.60 -0.51
N LEU A 88 6.05 5.29 -0.95
CA LEU A 88 5.04 4.71 -1.84
C LEU A 88 5.65 4.36 -3.22
N ALA A 89 6.49 5.23 -3.76
CA ALA A 89 7.24 4.97 -4.99
C ALA A 89 8.17 3.75 -4.82
N GLY A 90 8.91 3.66 -3.72
CA GLY A 90 9.76 2.51 -3.40
C GLY A 90 8.97 1.20 -3.32
N HIS A 91 7.80 1.21 -2.67
CA HIS A 91 6.94 0.02 -2.61
C HIS A 91 6.41 -0.39 -3.99
N ASN A 92 6.02 0.57 -4.83
CA ASN A 92 5.41 0.29 -6.13
C ASN A 92 6.44 -0.03 -7.22
N TRP A 93 7.62 0.55 -7.13
CA TRP A 93 8.74 0.40 -8.07
C TRP A 93 10.03 0.09 -7.29
N SER A 94 10.05 -1.06 -6.61
CA SER A 94 11.19 -1.48 -5.80
C SER A 94 12.43 -1.75 -6.66
N ILE A 95 13.53 -1.08 -6.32
CA ILE A 95 14.83 -1.31 -6.97
C ILE A 95 15.29 -2.78 -6.77
N PHE A 96 15.00 -3.37 -5.60
CA PHE A 96 15.38 -4.75 -5.28
C PHE A 96 14.63 -5.80 -6.09
N LEU A 97 13.53 -5.41 -6.75
CA LEU A 97 12.72 -6.31 -7.59
C LEU A 97 12.73 -5.90 -9.07
N GLY A 98 13.74 -5.13 -9.52
CA GLY A 98 13.80 -4.63 -10.88
C GLY A 98 12.61 -3.74 -11.22
N PHE A 99 12.22 -2.85 -10.30
CA PHE A 99 11.11 -1.89 -10.41
C PHE A 99 9.71 -2.52 -10.56
N LYS A 100 9.56 -3.80 -10.18
CA LYS A 100 8.29 -4.56 -10.20
C LYS A 100 7.79 -4.79 -8.78
N GLY A 101 7.25 -3.76 -8.13
CA GLY A 101 6.77 -3.79 -6.75
C GLY A 101 5.28 -4.10 -6.59
N GLY A 102 4.76 -3.79 -5.39
CA GLY A 102 3.37 -3.97 -5.00
C GLY A 102 2.40 -2.91 -5.55
N ARG A 103 1.28 -2.68 -4.84
CA ARG A 103 0.22 -1.73 -5.23
C ARG A 103 0.06 -0.55 -4.29
N GLY A 104 0.68 -0.58 -3.14
CA GLY A 104 0.75 0.55 -2.21
C GLY A 104 -0.41 0.69 -1.22
N ALA A 105 -1.44 -0.17 -1.23
CA ALA A 105 -2.58 -0.01 -0.34
C ALA A 105 -2.20 -0.08 1.16
N ALA A 106 -1.42 -1.09 1.57
CA ALA A 106 -0.96 -1.23 2.96
C ALA A 106 0.02 -0.09 3.35
N THR A 107 0.94 0.26 2.45
CA THR A 107 1.87 1.39 2.67
C THR A 107 1.11 2.72 2.75
N GLY A 108 0.09 2.91 1.90
CA GLY A 108 -0.83 4.06 1.97
C GLY A 108 -1.60 4.13 3.29
N ALA A 109 -2.02 2.99 3.84
CA ALA A 109 -2.63 2.95 5.16
C ALA A 109 -1.65 3.41 6.26
N GLY A 110 -0.37 3.02 6.20
CA GLY A 110 0.68 3.50 7.10
C GLY A 110 0.91 5.02 6.98
N ILE A 111 0.90 5.57 5.77
CA ILE A 111 0.97 7.01 5.52
C ILE A 111 -0.23 7.73 6.18
N LEU A 112 -1.45 7.25 5.94
CA LEU A 112 -2.65 7.82 6.53
C LEU A 112 -2.69 7.69 8.06
N LEU A 113 -2.15 6.60 8.62
CA LEU A 113 -2.03 6.42 10.06
C LEU A 113 -1.21 7.54 10.69
N THR A 114 -0.15 7.97 10.02
CA THR A 114 0.74 9.04 10.51
C THR A 114 0.13 10.44 10.32
N LEU A 115 -0.49 10.71 9.15
CA LEU A 115 -0.94 12.05 8.80
C LEU A 115 -2.39 12.34 9.21
N ALA A 116 -3.28 11.34 9.16
CA ALA A 116 -4.71 11.52 9.38
C ALA A 116 -5.39 10.24 9.89
N PRO A 117 -5.12 9.81 11.15
CA PRO A 117 -5.62 8.53 11.69
C PRO A 117 -7.14 8.41 11.69
N LYS A 118 -7.87 9.52 11.89
CA LYS A 118 -9.35 9.52 11.81
C LYS A 118 -9.85 9.22 10.40
N VAL A 119 -9.17 9.72 9.37
CA VAL A 119 -9.48 9.42 7.97
C VAL A 119 -9.17 7.96 7.67
N LEU A 120 -8.03 7.44 8.15
CA LEU A 120 -7.69 6.02 7.99
C LEU A 120 -8.79 5.11 8.53
N LEU A 121 -9.35 5.41 9.71
CA LEU A 121 -10.42 4.59 10.28
C LEU A 121 -11.60 4.42 9.31
N LEU A 122 -12.07 5.52 8.69
CA LEU A 122 -13.16 5.45 7.71
C LEU A 122 -12.73 4.76 6.41
N VAL A 123 -11.51 4.99 5.95
CA VAL A 123 -10.93 4.29 4.79
C VAL A 123 -10.90 2.77 5.03
N LEU A 124 -10.53 2.33 6.24
CA LEU A 124 -10.55 0.91 6.61
C LEU A 124 -11.98 0.36 6.70
N LEU A 125 -12.93 1.12 7.23
CA LEU A 125 -14.34 0.71 7.25
C LEU A 125 -14.89 0.52 5.83
N ILE A 126 -14.58 1.43 4.90
CA ILE A 126 -14.92 1.30 3.49
C ILE A 126 -14.24 0.07 2.88
N PHE A 127 -12.94 -0.12 3.12
CA PHE A 127 -12.19 -1.27 2.64
C PHE A 127 -12.83 -2.59 3.09
N VAL A 128 -13.09 -2.73 4.39
CA VAL A 128 -13.67 -3.94 4.98
C VAL A 128 -15.09 -4.14 4.47
N GLY A 129 -15.95 -3.11 4.54
CA GLY A 129 -17.35 -3.19 4.09
C GLY A 129 -17.48 -3.62 2.63
N ILE A 130 -16.76 -2.94 1.73
CA ILE A 130 -16.77 -3.27 0.29
C ILE A 130 -16.17 -4.66 0.04
N THR A 131 -15.11 -5.02 0.75
CA THR A 131 -14.48 -6.34 0.60
C THR A 131 -15.42 -7.46 1.07
N LEU A 132 -16.13 -7.30 2.16
CA LEU A 132 -17.10 -8.28 2.66
C LEU A 132 -18.30 -8.41 1.72
N LEU A 133 -18.83 -7.29 1.21
CA LEU A 133 -19.98 -7.28 0.31
C LEU A 133 -19.65 -7.90 -1.06
N THR A 134 -18.49 -7.58 -1.62
CA THR A 134 -18.13 -8.01 -2.99
C THR A 134 -17.30 -9.29 -3.02
N ARG A 135 -16.64 -9.65 -1.92
CA ARG A 135 -15.63 -10.70 -1.78
C ARG A 135 -14.35 -10.44 -2.61
N TYR A 136 -14.17 -9.24 -3.18
CA TYR A 136 -12.97 -8.84 -3.91
C TYR A 136 -12.14 -7.84 -3.12
N VAL A 137 -10.96 -8.25 -2.62
CA VAL A 137 -10.01 -7.36 -1.93
C VAL A 137 -9.58 -6.19 -2.82
N SER A 138 -9.45 -6.41 -4.12
CA SER A 138 -9.06 -5.37 -5.07
C SER A 138 -10.12 -4.28 -5.20
N VAL A 139 -11.41 -4.62 -5.18
CA VAL A 139 -12.51 -3.62 -5.20
C VAL A 139 -12.48 -2.81 -3.91
N GLY A 140 -12.38 -3.48 -2.75
CA GLY A 140 -12.23 -2.79 -1.46
C GLY A 140 -11.05 -1.81 -1.45
N SER A 141 -9.88 -2.25 -1.94
CA SER A 141 -8.68 -1.39 -2.00
C SER A 141 -8.83 -0.19 -2.93
N ILE A 142 -9.44 -0.36 -4.10
CA ILE A 142 -9.70 0.72 -5.07
C ILE A 142 -10.69 1.73 -4.49
N MET A 143 -11.79 1.27 -3.91
CA MET A 143 -12.81 2.14 -3.32
C MET A 143 -12.28 2.89 -2.09
N ALA A 144 -11.54 2.21 -1.22
CA ALA A 144 -10.88 2.81 -0.06
C ALA A 144 -9.86 3.87 -0.48
N ALA A 145 -8.99 3.57 -1.45
CA ALA A 145 -8.04 4.55 -1.97
C ALA A 145 -8.74 5.74 -2.64
N GLY A 146 -9.77 5.47 -3.46
CA GLY A 146 -10.53 6.52 -4.14
C GLY A 146 -11.32 7.42 -3.19
N SER A 147 -11.82 6.90 -2.06
CA SER A 147 -12.55 7.70 -1.06
C SER A 147 -11.64 8.56 -0.18
N ALA A 148 -10.37 8.19 -0.01
CA ALA A 148 -9.46 8.85 0.91
C ALA A 148 -9.32 10.38 0.68
N PRO A 149 -9.11 10.92 -0.53
CA PRO A 149 -8.99 12.37 -0.72
C PRO A 149 -10.29 13.13 -0.40
N PHE A 150 -11.46 12.55 -0.65
CA PHE A 150 -12.74 13.16 -0.31
C PHE A 150 -12.97 13.17 1.20
N LEU A 151 -12.54 12.12 1.90
CA LEU A 151 -12.54 12.09 3.37
C LEU A 151 -11.56 13.12 3.94
N MET A 152 -10.39 13.31 3.35
CA MET A 152 -9.46 14.37 3.74
C MET A 152 -10.11 15.76 3.65
N ILE A 153 -10.88 16.05 2.59
CA ILE A 153 -11.64 17.29 2.43
C ILE A 153 -12.71 17.40 3.53
N ALA A 154 -13.51 16.35 3.72
CA ALA A 154 -14.60 16.33 4.70
C ALA A 154 -14.09 16.55 6.15
N PHE A 155 -12.91 16.03 6.46
CA PHE A 155 -12.23 16.22 7.76
C PHE A 155 -11.40 17.51 7.83
N ARG A 156 -11.52 18.39 6.84
CA ARG A 156 -10.82 19.69 6.77
C ARG A 156 -9.30 19.55 7.00
N GLN A 157 -8.70 18.50 6.42
CA GLN A 157 -7.26 18.30 6.53
C GLN A 157 -6.49 19.40 5.75
N PRO A 158 -5.23 19.68 6.10
CA PRO A 158 -4.41 20.66 5.37
C PRO A 158 -4.41 20.40 3.85
N PRO A 159 -4.51 21.44 3.01
CA PRO A 159 -4.59 21.30 1.55
C PRO A 159 -3.49 20.44 0.95
N ILE A 160 -2.28 20.53 1.51
CA ILE A 160 -1.13 19.75 1.06
C ILE A 160 -1.33 18.24 1.29
N TYR A 161 -2.03 17.83 2.37
CA TYR A 161 -2.38 16.42 2.62
C TYR A 161 -3.46 15.93 1.65
N ILE A 162 -4.40 16.80 1.28
CA ILE A 162 -5.42 16.49 0.29
C ILE A 162 -4.77 16.22 -1.08
N ILE A 163 -3.86 17.10 -1.51
CA ILE A 163 -3.12 16.95 -2.77
C ILE A 163 -2.32 15.63 -2.78
N LEU A 164 -1.54 15.36 -1.71
CA LEU A 164 -0.83 14.09 -1.56
C LEU A 164 -1.77 12.91 -1.72
N THR A 165 -2.92 12.95 -1.04
CA THR A 165 -3.86 11.82 -1.03
C THR A 165 -4.47 11.60 -2.41
N PHE A 166 -4.75 12.66 -3.20
CA PHE A 166 -5.14 12.52 -4.61
C PHE A 166 -4.05 11.82 -5.43
N ILE A 167 -2.80 12.25 -5.30
CA ILE A 167 -1.67 11.64 -6.02
C ILE A 167 -1.50 10.17 -5.61
N ALA A 168 -1.48 9.87 -4.31
CA ALA A 168 -1.33 8.52 -3.80
C ALA A 168 -2.49 7.61 -4.25
N SER A 169 -3.72 8.10 -4.19
CA SER A 169 -4.92 7.38 -4.66
C SER A 169 -4.84 7.08 -6.15
N ALA A 170 -4.48 8.05 -6.96
CA ALA A 170 -4.30 7.84 -8.41
C ALA A 170 -3.25 6.76 -8.68
N VAL A 171 -2.11 6.81 -8.02
CA VAL A 171 -1.04 5.80 -8.14
C VAL A 171 -1.56 4.42 -7.72
N ILE A 172 -2.25 4.30 -6.56
CA ILE A 172 -2.79 3.03 -6.08
C ILE A 172 -3.80 2.46 -7.08
N VAL A 173 -4.74 3.26 -7.57
CA VAL A 173 -5.74 2.83 -8.57
C VAL A 173 -5.07 2.38 -9.87
N LEU A 174 -4.11 3.14 -10.37
CA LEU A 174 -3.33 2.78 -11.57
C LEU A 174 -2.56 1.47 -11.37
N ARG A 175 -2.01 1.23 -10.18
CA ARG A 175 -1.33 -0.04 -9.85
C ARG A 175 -2.30 -1.21 -9.76
N HIS A 176 -3.61 -0.98 -9.63
CA HIS A 176 -4.65 -2.00 -9.69
C HIS A 176 -5.17 -2.30 -11.11
N ARG A 177 -4.59 -1.70 -12.18
CA ARG A 177 -5.04 -1.90 -13.57
C ARG A 177 -5.21 -3.37 -13.97
N ALA A 178 -4.31 -4.26 -13.53
CA ALA A 178 -4.40 -5.69 -13.83
C ALA A 178 -5.60 -6.35 -13.11
N ASN A 179 -5.95 -5.89 -11.89
CA ASN A 179 -7.14 -6.34 -11.18
C ASN A 179 -8.41 -5.84 -11.86
N ILE A 180 -8.44 -4.56 -12.25
CA ILE A 180 -9.57 -3.97 -12.98
C ILE A 180 -9.83 -4.78 -14.26
N LYS A 181 -8.76 -5.10 -15.02
CA LYS A 181 -8.89 -5.93 -16.22
C LYS A 181 -9.46 -7.33 -15.91
N ARG A 182 -9.03 -7.96 -14.80
CA ARG A 182 -9.58 -9.26 -14.38
C ARG A 182 -11.02 -9.16 -13.86
N LEU A 183 -11.36 -8.09 -13.14
CA LEU A 183 -12.75 -7.82 -12.70
C LEU A 183 -13.70 -7.70 -13.88
N VAL A 184 -13.34 -6.91 -14.91
CA VAL A 184 -14.13 -6.75 -16.13
C VAL A 184 -14.30 -8.08 -16.89
N ARG A 185 -13.28 -8.95 -16.83
CA ARG A 185 -13.31 -10.28 -17.48
C ARG A 185 -13.94 -11.37 -16.61
N GLY A 186 -14.35 -11.08 -15.38
CA GLY A 186 -14.87 -12.06 -14.44
C GLY A 186 -13.84 -13.08 -13.91
N THR A 187 -12.53 -12.79 -14.07
CA THR A 187 -11.42 -13.69 -13.68
C THR A 187 -10.65 -13.23 -12.45
N GLU A 188 -11.13 -12.23 -11.74
CA GLU A 188 -10.51 -11.82 -10.47
C GLU A 188 -10.87 -12.79 -9.36
N SER A 189 -9.88 -13.22 -8.57
CA SER A 189 -10.08 -14.19 -7.48
C SER A 189 -10.82 -13.58 -6.30
N ARG A 190 -11.83 -14.26 -5.80
CA ARG A 190 -12.57 -13.91 -4.58
C ARG A 190 -11.86 -14.41 -3.33
N ILE A 191 -12.22 -13.84 -2.17
CA ILE A 191 -11.80 -14.37 -0.87
C ILE A 191 -12.40 -15.77 -0.70
N GLY A 192 -11.55 -16.74 -0.29
CA GLY A 192 -11.96 -18.13 -0.04
C GLY A 192 -11.93 -19.05 -1.26
N GLU A 193 -11.66 -18.55 -2.47
CA GLU A 193 -11.40 -19.42 -3.62
C GLU A 193 -9.99 -20.01 -3.52
N ARG A 194 -9.89 -21.33 -3.49
CA ARG A 194 -8.63 -22.09 -3.62
C ARG A 194 -8.39 -22.32 -5.12
N HIS A 195 -7.22 -21.93 -5.58
CA HIS A 195 -6.71 -22.23 -6.92
C HIS A 195 -5.59 -23.24 -6.82
#